data_2ca4fe5fdce8cc8857e9d5a7d70ce57d
#
_entry.id   2ca4fe5fdce8cc8857e9d5a7d70ce57d
#
_cell.length_a   1.000
_cell.length_b   1.000
_cell.length_c   1.000
_cell.angle_alpha   90.00
_cell.angle_beta   90.00
_cell.angle_gamma   90.00
#
_symmetry.space_group_name_H-M   'P 1'
#
loop_
_entity.id
_entity.type
_entity.pdbx_description
1 polymer ?
#
loop_
_entity_poly.entity_id
_entity_poly.type
_entity_poly.pdbx_seq_one_letter_code
_entity_poly.pdbx_strand_id
1 'polypeptide(L)'
;KKHNEDARKLVGISKTPATLAKYDRCYRRLEEFMKVKYNISDISLKEIGHMFITDFENYLRTESKCNENTTAKFMQTFKMIVIIAKNNGWIYTDPFSNYKIRLKRVDRGYLTDAELQKIMKKKFPTKRLEQVRDVFLFSCYTGLSYVDVKELKASDIRISFDGKPWIMTHRHKTDTPVNVPLLKIPQAILQKYEGQLPKGQLLPVLSNQKLNSYLKEIADLCGINKNITFHLARHITFSYSLKTRNLQRLSA
;
A
#
# COMPACT_ATOMS: atom_id res chain seq x y z
N LYS A 1 23.49 6.17 10.28
CA LYS A 1 24.22 5.68 9.10
C LYS A 1 24.38 4.17 9.17
N LYS A 2 25.09 3.62 10.18
CA LYS A 2 25.32 2.18 10.36
C LYS A 2 24.04 1.31 10.24
N HIS A 3 22.95 1.71 10.91
CA HIS A 3 21.65 1.00 10.80
C HIS A 3 21.17 0.81 9.33
N ASN A 4 21.33 1.84 8.49
CA ASN A 4 20.89 1.75 7.08
C ASN A 4 21.86 0.87 6.25
N GLU A 5 23.14 0.88 6.58
CA GLU A 5 24.14 -0.01 5.97
C GLU A 5 23.83 -1.49 6.29
N ASP A 6 23.51 -1.77 7.56
CA ASP A 6 23.11 -3.14 7.98
C ASP A 6 21.75 -3.52 7.37
N ALA A 7 20.79 -2.58 7.32
CA ALA A 7 19.50 -2.82 6.67
C ALA A 7 19.65 -3.12 5.17
N ARG A 8 20.64 -2.53 4.49
CA ARG A 8 20.93 -2.76 3.07
C ARG A 8 21.37 -4.20 2.81
N LYS A 9 22.19 -4.78 3.70
CA LYS A 9 22.63 -6.20 3.61
C LYS A 9 21.47 -7.17 3.75
N LEU A 10 20.37 -6.75 4.40
CA LEU A 10 19.20 -7.58 4.63
C LEU A 10 18.12 -7.46 3.55
N VAL A 11 18.34 -6.64 2.53
CA VAL A 11 17.39 -6.52 1.40
C VAL A 11 17.36 -7.82 0.61
N GLY A 12 16.17 -8.34 0.39
CA GLY A 12 15.96 -9.66 -0.25
C GLY A 12 15.97 -10.85 0.74
N ILE A 13 16.40 -10.64 1.98
CA ILE A 13 16.38 -11.67 3.05
C ILE A 13 15.19 -11.41 3.99
N SER A 14 15.22 -10.30 4.72
CA SER A 14 14.19 -9.91 5.70
C SER A 14 13.66 -8.51 5.53
N LYS A 15 14.21 -7.74 4.60
CA LYS A 15 13.81 -6.37 4.31
C LYS A 15 13.54 -6.18 2.80
N THR A 16 12.56 -5.33 2.49
CA THR A 16 12.28 -4.95 1.11
C THR A 16 13.07 -3.70 0.71
N PRO A 17 13.36 -3.48 -0.61
CA PRO A 17 13.94 -2.24 -1.09
C PRO A 17 13.16 -0.99 -0.67
N ALA A 18 11.82 -1.08 -0.60
CA ALA A 18 10.96 0.01 -0.14
C ALA A 18 11.18 0.36 1.33
N THR A 19 11.47 -0.65 2.18
CA THR A 19 11.80 -0.45 3.60
C THR A 19 13.13 0.30 3.74
N LEU A 20 14.15 -0.12 2.99
CA LEU A 20 15.44 0.59 2.97
C LEU A 20 15.27 2.04 2.49
N ALA A 21 14.57 2.26 1.38
CA ALA A 21 14.31 3.60 0.85
C ALA A 21 13.58 4.51 1.87
N LYS A 22 12.75 3.95 2.75
CA LYS A 22 12.13 4.69 3.87
C LYS A 22 13.18 5.15 4.89
N TYR A 23 14.12 4.29 5.24
CA TYR A 23 15.20 4.61 6.18
C TYR A 23 16.16 5.66 5.59
N ASP A 24 16.55 5.49 4.33
CA ASP A 24 17.45 6.41 3.64
C ASP A 24 16.83 7.82 3.48
N ARG A 25 15.52 7.88 3.24
CA ARG A 25 14.81 9.18 3.21
C ARG A 25 14.79 9.86 4.58
N CYS A 26 14.57 9.09 5.65
CA CYS A 26 14.59 9.64 7.01
C CYS A 26 15.98 10.13 7.38
N TYR A 27 17.03 9.37 7.06
CA TYR A 27 18.42 9.76 7.28
C TYR A 27 18.76 11.06 6.56
N ARG A 28 18.46 11.17 5.26
CA ARG A 28 18.70 12.42 4.48
C ARG A 28 17.96 13.62 5.06
N ARG A 29 16.72 13.46 5.51
CA ARG A 29 15.98 14.55 6.15
C ARG A 29 16.57 14.99 7.48
N LEU A 30 17.15 14.07 8.25
CA LEU A 30 17.89 14.42 9.47
C LEU A 30 19.20 15.16 9.15
N GLU A 31 19.96 14.73 8.14
CA GLU A 31 21.17 15.44 7.69
C GLU A 31 20.85 16.87 7.23
N GLU A 32 19.82 17.03 6.37
CA GLU A 32 19.36 18.34 5.90
C GLU A 32 18.94 19.23 7.08
N PHE A 33 18.17 18.70 8.02
CA PHE A 33 17.73 19.41 9.21
C PHE A 33 18.90 19.88 10.08
N MET A 34 19.84 18.98 10.39
CA MET A 34 21.02 19.33 11.22
C MET A 34 21.84 20.43 10.56
N LYS A 35 22.01 20.38 9.24
CA LYS A 35 22.73 21.41 8.49
C LYS A 35 22.00 22.75 8.49
N VAL A 36 20.68 22.75 8.26
CA VAL A 36 19.90 24.01 8.18
C VAL A 36 19.69 24.65 9.55
N LYS A 37 19.35 23.85 10.57
CA LYS A 37 18.96 24.39 11.87
C LYS A 37 20.15 24.64 12.80
N TYR A 38 21.14 23.74 12.78
CA TYR A 38 22.29 23.79 13.73
C TYR A 38 23.63 24.01 13.06
N ASN A 39 23.68 24.03 11.72
CA ASN A 39 24.93 24.16 10.95
C ASN A 39 25.96 23.06 11.28
N ILE A 40 25.52 21.84 11.58
CA ILE A 40 26.37 20.71 11.88
C ILE A 40 26.10 19.55 10.89
N SER A 41 27.09 18.67 10.70
CA SER A 41 27.00 17.50 9.82
C SER A 41 26.61 16.23 10.56
N ASP A 42 26.82 16.16 11.87
CA ASP A 42 26.50 15.03 12.73
C ASP A 42 26.28 15.51 14.17
N ILE A 43 25.63 14.70 15.00
CA ILE A 43 25.34 14.96 16.39
C ILE A 43 25.52 13.71 17.23
N SER A 44 26.07 13.84 18.44
CA SER A 44 26.13 12.75 19.40
C SER A 44 24.72 12.30 19.81
N LEU A 45 24.50 11.00 19.88
CA LEU A 45 23.21 10.45 20.34
C LEU A 45 22.83 10.93 21.75
N LYS A 46 23.82 11.26 22.59
CA LYS A 46 23.61 11.79 23.96
C LYS A 46 23.10 13.22 23.96
N GLU A 47 23.35 13.98 22.90
CA GLU A 47 22.89 15.35 22.73
C GLU A 47 21.48 15.47 22.14
N ILE A 48 20.92 14.36 21.65
CA ILE A 48 19.56 14.33 21.12
C ILE A 48 18.57 14.40 22.29
N GLY A 49 18.15 15.61 22.63
CA GLY A 49 17.13 15.88 23.66
C GLY A 49 15.75 16.08 23.07
N HIS A 50 14.78 16.36 23.93
CA HIS A 50 13.39 16.62 23.54
C HIS A 50 13.27 17.82 22.57
N MET A 51 14.07 18.87 22.77
CA MET A 51 14.11 20.03 21.87
C MET A 51 14.50 19.65 20.45
N PHE A 52 15.53 18.79 20.28
CA PHE A 52 15.92 18.28 18.96
C PHE A 52 14.77 17.56 18.24
N ILE A 53 13.97 16.77 19.01
CA ILE A 53 12.80 16.06 18.47
C ILE A 53 11.73 17.05 17.98
N THR A 54 11.41 18.06 18.77
CA THR A 54 10.41 19.08 18.40
C THR A 54 10.88 19.98 17.27
N ASP A 55 12.15 20.36 17.24
CA ASP A 55 12.75 21.13 16.16
C ASP A 55 12.74 20.35 14.84
N PHE A 56 13.03 19.06 14.88
CA PHE A 56 12.94 18.21 13.67
C PHE A 56 11.50 18.09 13.15
N GLU A 57 10.51 17.96 14.04
CA GLU A 57 9.10 17.99 13.62
C GLU A 57 8.74 19.31 12.96
N ASN A 58 9.13 20.44 13.57
CA ASN A 58 8.89 21.78 13.02
C ASN A 58 9.54 21.93 11.64
N TYR A 59 10.81 21.55 11.49
CA TYR A 59 11.50 21.55 10.20
C TYR A 59 10.77 20.72 9.12
N LEU A 60 10.28 19.53 9.48
CA LEU A 60 9.53 18.69 8.54
C LEU A 60 8.24 19.37 8.08
N ARG A 61 7.57 20.12 8.95
CA ARG A 61 6.31 20.81 8.65
C ARG A 61 6.52 22.12 7.87
N THR A 62 7.50 22.92 8.25
CA THR A 62 7.74 24.26 7.70
C THR A 62 8.61 24.22 6.45
N GLU A 63 9.86 23.78 6.58
CA GLU A 63 10.85 23.78 5.50
C GLU A 63 10.61 22.65 4.50
N SER A 64 10.39 21.42 4.99
CA SER A 64 10.16 20.27 4.15
C SER A 64 8.71 20.15 3.65
N LYS A 65 7.80 21.03 4.11
CA LYS A 65 6.37 21.10 3.76
C LYS A 65 5.66 19.73 3.81
N CYS A 66 6.06 18.89 4.75
CA CYS A 66 5.45 17.59 4.95
C CYS A 66 4.06 17.72 5.58
N ASN A 67 3.08 16.97 5.09
CA ASN A 67 1.78 16.87 5.77
C ASN A 67 1.92 16.08 7.09
N GLU A 68 0.89 16.16 7.97
CA GLU A 68 0.85 15.54 9.30
C GLU A 68 1.26 14.05 9.29
N ASN A 69 0.68 13.26 8.39
CA ASN A 69 0.96 11.82 8.33
C ASN A 69 2.36 11.50 7.80
N THR A 70 2.89 12.31 6.90
CA THR A 70 4.28 12.17 6.41
C THR A 70 5.26 12.51 7.51
N THR A 71 5.03 13.63 8.22
CA THR A 71 5.80 14.01 9.41
C THR A 71 5.79 12.89 10.45
N ALA A 72 4.61 12.39 10.83
CA ALA A 72 4.49 11.31 11.79
C ALA A 72 5.27 10.05 11.38
N LYS A 73 5.31 9.70 10.09
CA LYS A 73 6.10 8.56 9.60
C LYS A 73 7.61 8.78 9.69
N PHE A 74 8.09 9.99 9.46
CA PHE A 74 9.49 10.34 9.70
C PHE A 74 9.83 10.24 11.19
N MET A 75 8.97 10.80 12.06
CA MET A 75 9.15 10.74 13.51
C MET A 75 9.12 9.28 14.03
N GLN A 76 8.23 8.43 13.52
CA GLN A 76 8.21 6.99 13.84
C GLN A 76 9.52 6.30 13.45
N THR A 77 10.06 6.63 12.27
CA THR A 77 11.32 6.04 11.79
C THR A 77 12.50 6.51 12.63
N PHE A 78 12.53 7.78 12.99
CA PHE A 78 13.56 8.33 13.87
C PHE A 78 13.46 7.74 15.29
N LYS A 79 12.25 7.68 15.87
CA LYS A 79 12.02 7.04 17.19
C LYS A 79 12.51 5.59 17.23
N MET A 80 12.32 4.84 16.15
CA MET A 80 12.82 3.46 16.05
C MET A 80 14.35 3.41 16.22
N ILE A 81 15.10 4.33 15.60
CA ILE A 81 16.56 4.40 15.73
C ILE A 81 16.97 4.77 17.17
N VAL A 82 16.25 5.71 17.78
CA VAL A 82 16.48 6.10 19.18
C VAL A 82 16.23 4.94 20.14
N ILE A 83 15.18 4.16 19.92
CA ILE A 83 14.90 2.93 20.70
C ILE A 83 16.03 1.93 20.54
N ILE A 84 16.57 1.74 19.33
CA ILE A 84 17.73 0.86 19.11
C ILE A 84 18.93 1.36 19.92
N ALA A 85 19.21 2.66 19.92
CA ALA A 85 20.29 3.25 20.69
C ALA A 85 20.11 3.04 22.20
N LYS A 86 18.89 3.19 22.71
CA LYS A 86 18.56 2.95 24.11
C LYS A 86 18.75 1.49 24.49
N ASN A 87 18.26 0.55 23.68
CA ASN A 87 18.36 -0.89 23.92
C ASN A 87 19.82 -1.39 23.89
N ASN A 88 20.69 -0.70 23.16
CA ASN A 88 22.15 -0.98 23.15
C ASN A 88 22.90 -0.23 24.25
N GLY A 89 22.24 0.51 25.14
CA GLY A 89 22.89 1.24 26.23
C GLY A 89 23.69 2.48 25.77
N TRP A 90 23.51 2.93 24.50
CA TRP A 90 24.24 4.11 24.00
C TRP A 90 23.65 5.42 24.52
N ILE A 91 22.36 5.40 24.92
CA ILE A 91 21.67 6.47 25.63
C ILE A 91 20.87 5.88 26.78
N TYR A 92 20.76 6.62 27.89
CA TYR A 92 20.01 6.18 29.07
C TYR A 92 18.58 6.71 29.10
N THR A 93 18.37 7.92 28.61
CA THR A 93 17.06 8.59 28.56
C THR A 93 16.44 8.49 27.16
N ASP A 94 15.13 8.35 27.10
CA ASP A 94 14.41 8.37 25.82
C ASP A 94 13.96 9.82 25.52
N PRO A 95 14.54 10.50 24.53
CA PRO A 95 14.12 11.85 24.15
C PRO A 95 12.70 11.93 23.61
N PHE A 96 12.10 10.81 23.25
CA PHE A 96 10.69 10.70 22.84
C PHE A 96 9.73 10.41 24.01
N SER A 97 10.17 10.33 25.26
CA SER A 97 9.32 9.95 26.40
C SER A 97 8.06 10.82 26.51
N ASN A 98 8.21 12.12 26.32
CA ASN A 98 7.10 13.10 26.38
C ASN A 98 6.57 13.48 24.98
N TYR A 99 6.97 12.78 23.92
CA TYR A 99 6.56 13.08 22.55
C TYR A 99 5.58 12.02 22.02
N LYS A 100 4.35 12.44 21.72
CA LYS A 100 3.30 11.57 21.19
C LYS A 100 3.18 11.72 19.68
N ILE A 101 3.53 10.67 18.94
CA ILE A 101 3.33 10.61 17.49
C ILE A 101 1.86 10.33 17.20
N ARG A 102 1.17 11.26 16.54
CA ARG A 102 -0.23 11.12 16.15
C ARG A 102 -0.35 10.93 14.64
N LEU A 103 -1.09 9.93 14.23
CA LEU A 103 -1.48 9.72 12.83
C LEU A 103 -2.92 10.21 12.66
N LYS A 104 -3.12 11.13 11.72
CA LYS A 104 -4.47 11.55 11.34
C LYS A 104 -5.14 10.45 10.52
N ARG A 105 -6.30 10.02 10.94
CA ARG A 105 -7.10 9.08 10.15
C ARG A 105 -7.51 9.75 8.84
N VAL A 106 -7.17 9.11 7.73
CA VAL A 106 -7.57 9.55 6.40
C VAL A 106 -8.73 8.66 5.96
N ASP A 107 -9.90 9.26 5.85
CA ASP A 107 -11.01 8.59 5.17
C ASP A 107 -10.74 8.61 3.66
N ARG A 108 -10.58 7.44 3.09
CA ARG A 108 -10.36 7.27 1.63
C ARG A 108 -11.66 7.00 0.88
N GLY A 109 -12.78 6.95 1.59
CA GLY A 109 -14.05 6.58 1.04
C GLY A 109 -14.10 5.13 0.54
N TYR A 110 -15.19 4.79 -0.11
CA TYR A 110 -15.40 3.52 -0.82
C TYR A 110 -16.29 3.78 -2.03
N LEU A 111 -16.27 2.88 -3.00
CA LEU A 111 -17.25 2.90 -4.09
C LEU A 111 -18.53 2.20 -3.65
N THR A 112 -19.65 2.83 -3.94
CA THR A 112 -20.96 2.21 -3.76
C THR A 112 -21.20 1.14 -4.83
N ASP A 113 -22.16 0.25 -4.60
CA ASP A 113 -22.54 -0.75 -5.59
C ASP A 113 -22.98 -0.11 -6.91
N ALA A 114 -23.72 1.01 -6.84
CA ALA A 114 -24.16 1.76 -8.02
C ALA A 114 -22.98 2.34 -8.82
N GLU A 115 -21.98 2.89 -8.15
CA GLU A 115 -20.76 3.40 -8.79
C GLU A 115 -19.94 2.27 -9.42
N LEU A 116 -19.80 1.13 -8.74
CA LEU A 116 -19.13 -0.04 -9.28
C LEU A 116 -19.84 -0.58 -10.52
N GLN A 117 -21.19 -0.63 -10.50
CA GLN A 117 -22.00 -1.02 -11.66
C GLN A 117 -21.84 -0.04 -12.83
N LYS A 118 -21.74 1.28 -12.55
CA LYS A 118 -21.47 2.26 -13.61
C LYS A 118 -20.13 2.00 -14.29
N ILE A 119 -19.07 1.75 -13.52
CA ILE A 119 -17.73 1.40 -14.04
C ILE A 119 -17.79 0.12 -14.87
N MET A 120 -18.48 -0.91 -14.38
CA MET A 120 -18.58 -2.20 -15.02
C MET A 120 -19.32 -2.15 -16.37
N LYS A 121 -20.42 -1.39 -16.44
CA LYS A 121 -21.28 -1.30 -17.65
C LYS A 121 -20.78 -0.28 -18.68
N LYS A 122 -19.89 0.61 -18.29
CA LYS A 122 -19.39 1.68 -19.19
C LYS A 122 -18.56 1.07 -20.31
N LYS A 123 -18.90 1.43 -21.54
CA LYS A 123 -18.04 1.21 -22.72
C LYS A 123 -17.04 2.33 -22.80
N PHE A 124 -15.77 1.99 -22.91
CA PHE A 124 -14.70 2.98 -23.00
C PHE A 124 -14.19 3.11 -24.44
N PRO A 125 -13.76 4.31 -24.85
CA PRO A 125 -13.34 4.57 -26.23
C PRO A 125 -11.98 3.91 -26.56
N THR A 126 -11.23 3.49 -25.57
CA THR A 126 -9.88 2.93 -25.76
C THR A 126 -9.71 1.61 -25.02
N LYS A 127 -9.01 0.67 -25.68
CA LYS A 127 -8.69 -0.66 -25.11
C LYS A 127 -7.92 -0.55 -23.78
N ARG A 128 -7.07 0.48 -23.63
CA ARG A 128 -6.30 0.70 -22.38
C ARG A 128 -7.22 0.94 -21.16
N LEU A 129 -8.29 1.72 -21.32
CA LEU A 129 -9.24 2.00 -20.23
C LEU A 129 -10.06 0.77 -19.89
N GLU A 130 -10.45 -0.03 -20.90
CA GLU A 130 -11.12 -1.31 -20.67
C GLU A 130 -10.24 -2.29 -19.89
N GLN A 131 -8.96 -2.38 -20.24
CA GLN A 131 -8.00 -3.22 -19.54
C GLN A 131 -7.84 -2.78 -18.07
N VAL A 132 -7.69 -1.48 -17.83
CA VAL A 132 -7.58 -0.94 -16.46
C VAL A 132 -8.85 -1.18 -15.64
N ARG A 133 -10.05 -0.96 -16.25
CA ARG A 133 -11.33 -1.32 -15.64
C ARG A 133 -11.37 -2.79 -15.23
N ASP A 134 -11.03 -3.68 -16.13
CA ASP A 134 -11.13 -5.13 -15.90
C ASP A 134 -10.17 -5.59 -14.79
N VAL A 135 -8.92 -5.09 -14.80
CA VAL A 135 -7.95 -5.37 -13.72
C VAL A 135 -8.41 -4.79 -12.37
N PHE A 136 -9.02 -3.60 -12.37
CA PHE A 136 -9.59 -3.00 -11.17
C PHE A 136 -10.78 -3.79 -10.64
N LEU A 137 -11.73 -4.18 -11.51
CA LEU A 137 -12.87 -5.01 -11.14
C LEU A 137 -12.41 -6.38 -10.62
N PHE A 138 -11.41 -7.00 -11.26
CA PHE A 138 -10.83 -8.24 -10.76
C PHE A 138 -10.36 -8.09 -9.31
N SER A 139 -9.64 -7.02 -8.99
CA SER A 139 -9.21 -6.74 -7.62
C SER A 139 -10.40 -6.43 -6.68
N CYS A 140 -11.46 -5.76 -7.16
CA CYS A 140 -12.68 -5.51 -6.37
C CYS A 140 -13.38 -6.80 -5.92
N TYR A 141 -13.41 -7.82 -6.76
CA TYR A 141 -14.09 -9.08 -6.47
C TYR A 141 -13.20 -10.13 -5.80
N THR A 142 -11.87 -10.00 -5.89
CA THR A 142 -10.93 -10.95 -5.29
C THR A 142 -10.25 -10.44 -4.02
N GLY A 143 -10.20 -9.12 -3.81
CA GLY A 143 -9.48 -8.49 -2.70
C GLY A 143 -7.96 -8.56 -2.81
N LEU A 144 -7.44 -9.02 -3.94
CA LEU A 144 -6.01 -9.08 -4.20
C LEU A 144 -5.40 -7.68 -4.32
N SER A 145 -4.19 -7.50 -3.82
CA SER A 145 -3.47 -6.24 -3.99
C SER A 145 -2.92 -6.11 -5.41
N TYR A 146 -2.44 -4.91 -5.77
CA TYR A 146 -1.81 -4.67 -7.08
C TYR A 146 -0.69 -5.68 -7.39
N VAL A 147 0.19 -5.96 -6.42
CA VAL A 147 1.31 -6.88 -6.62
C VAL A 147 0.80 -8.31 -6.77
N ASP A 148 -0.14 -8.72 -5.91
CA ASP A 148 -0.73 -10.06 -5.97
C ASP A 148 -1.44 -10.31 -7.31
N VAL A 149 -2.16 -9.31 -7.85
CA VAL A 149 -2.82 -9.40 -9.17
C VAL A 149 -1.79 -9.45 -10.31
N LYS A 150 -0.72 -8.67 -10.20
CA LYS A 150 0.34 -8.62 -11.22
C LYS A 150 1.13 -9.92 -11.31
N GLU A 151 1.38 -10.57 -10.18
CA GLU A 151 2.18 -11.78 -10.06
C GLU A 151 1.35 -13.08 -10.12
N LEU A 152 0.01 -12.96 -10.26
CA LEU A 152 -0.91 -14.10 -10.32
C LEU A 152 -0.60 -14.99 -11.52
N LYS A 153 -0.47 -16.30 -11.27
CA LYS A 153 -0.15 -17.34 -12.26
C LYS A 153 -1.31 -18.30 -12.42
N ALA A 154 -1.34 -19.01 -13.55
CA ALA A 154 -2.33 -20.05 -13.80
C ALA A 154 -2.26 -21.17 -12.74
N SER A 155 -1.09 -21.49 -12.22
CA SER A 155 -0.90 -22.47 -11.14
C SER A 155 -1.56 -22.09 -9.83
N ASP A 156 -1.87 -20.81 -9.62
CA ASP A 156 -2.55 -20.31 -8.42
C ASP A 156 -4.06 -20.50 -8.48
N ILE A 157 -4.59 -20.84 -9.67
CA ILE A 157 -6.01 -21.15 -9.87
C ILE A 157 -6.20 -22.67 -9.80
N ARG A 158 -6.91 -23.13 -8.78
CA ARG A 158 -7.12 -24.55 -8.51
C ARG A 158 -8.57 -24.84 -8.24
N ILE A 159 -9.00 -26.05 -8.58
CA ILE A 159 -10.32 -26.54 -8.17
C ILE A 159 -10.27 -26.89 -6.69
N SER A 160 -11.17 -26.33 -5.91
CA SER A 160 -11.28 -26.58 -4.46
C SER A 160 -12.22 -27.75 -4.18
N PHE A 161 -12.37 -28.10 -2.90
CA PHE A 161 -13.23 -29.18 -2.41
C PHE A 161 -14.71 -29.02 -2.81
N ASP A 162 -15.15 -27.80 -3.10
CA ASP A 162 -16.51 -27.48 -3.56
C ASP A 162 -16.69 -27.61 -5.08
N GLY A 163 -15.70 -28.14 -5.81
CA GLY A 163 -15.70 -28.30 -7.26
C GLY A 163 -15.59 -26.98 -8.04
N LYS A 164 -15.34 -25.85 -7.36
CA LYS A 164 -15.24 -24.52 -7.97
C LYS A 164 -13.81 -24.06 -8.07
N PRO A 165 -13.47 -23.19 -9.03
CA PRO A 165 -12.16 -22.60 -9.12
C PRO A 165 -11.93 -21.58 -7.99
N TRP A 166 -10.78 -21.65 -7.35
CA TRP A 166 -10.30 -20.77 -6.31
C TRP A 166 -8.92 -20.23 -6.67
N ILE A 167 -8.62 -19.01 -6.24
CA ILE A 167 -7.26 -18.48 -6.20
C ILE A 167 -6.65 -18.91 -4.86
N MET A 168 -5.57 -19.69 -4.92
CA MET A 168 -4.81 -20.17 -3.76
C MET A 168 -3.37 -19.70 -3.91
N THR A 169 -3.02 -18.61 -3.22
CA THR A 169 -1.72 -17.96 -3.32
C THR A 169 -1.28 -17.42 -1.97
N HIS A 170 -0.14 -16.75 -1.91
CA HIS A 170 0.36 -16.07 -0.71
C HIS A 170 0.46 -14.57 -0.98
N ARG A 171 0.21 -13.76 0.05
CA ARG A 171 0.40 -12.31 -0.05
C ARG A 171 1.88 -11.98 -0.18
N HIS A 172 2.25 -11.29 -1.24
CA HIS A 172 3.63 -10.84 -1.45
C HIS A 172 4.25 -10.09 -0.26
N LYS A 173 3.46 -9.32 0.49
CA LYS A 173 3.98 -8.50 1.61
C LYS A 173 4.19 -9.25 2.91
N THR A 174 3.38 -10.26 3.21
CA THR A 174 3.31 -10.90 4.54
C THR A 174 3.42 -12.41 4.48
N ASP A 175 3.56 -12.97 3.29
CA ASP A 175 3.56 -14.41 3.02
C ASP A 175 2.36 -15.16 3.63
N THR A 176 1.29 -14.43 3.91
CA THR A 176 0.06 -14.99 4.46
C THR A 176 -0.71 -15.71 3.34
N PRO A 177 -1.17 -16.96 3.54
CA PRO A 177 -1.98 -17.66 2.55
C PRO A 177 -3.30 -16.93 2.28
N VAL A 178 -3.69 -16.89 1.02
CA VAL A 178 -4.91 -16.26 0.52
C VAL A 178 -5.67 -17.26 -0.33
N ASN A 179 -6.86 -17.63 0.12
CA ASN A 179 -7.78 -18.50 -0.58
C ASN A 179 -9.05 -17.72 -0.89
N VAL A 180 -9.31 -17.47 -2.17
CA VAL A 180 -10.42 -16.65 -2.63
C VAL A 180 -11.21 -17.42 -3.69
N PRO A 181 -12.52 -17.62 -3.51
CA PRO A 181 -13.35 -18.23 -4.55
C PRO A 181 -13.39 -17.33 -5.79
N LEU A 182 -13.19 -17.92 -6.94
CA LEU A 182 -13.22 -17.20 -8.20
C LEU A 182 -14.69 -17.10 -8.67
N LEU A 183 -15.30 -15.94 -8.40
CA LEU A 183 -16.69 -15.65 -8.76
C LEU A 183 -16.83 -15.47 -10.29
N LYS A 184 -18.08 -15.45 -10.79
CA LYS A 184 -18.39 -15.35 -12.24
C LYS A 184 -17.71 -14.16 -12.94
N ILE A 185 -17.66 -12.98 -12.31
CA ILE A 185 -17.06 -11.77 -12.91
C ILE A 185 -15.54 -11.93 -13.08
N PRO A 186 -14.73 -12.26 -12.04
CA PRO A 186 -13.33 -12.57 -12.20
C PRO A 186 -13.04 -13.68 -13.22
N GLN A 187 -13.87 -14.73 -13.27
CA GLN A 187 -13.71 -15.80 -14.27
C GLN A 187 -13.88 -15.26 -15.70
N ALA A 188 -14.94 -14.50 -15.95
CA ALA A 188 -15.19 -13.90 -17.27
C ALA A 188 -14.06 -12.95 -17.69
N ILE A 189 -13.47 -12.21 -16.73
CA ILE A 189 -12.30 -11.35 -17.00
C ILE A 189 -11.09 -12.19 -17.40
N LEU A 190 -10.79 -13.29 -16.69
CA LEU A 190 -9.67 -14.17 -17.05
C LEU A 190 -9.86 -14.78 -18.44
N GLN A 191 -11.05 -15.31 -18.73
CA GLN A 191 -11.39 -15.87 -20.05
C GLN A 191 -11.24 -14.85 -21.18
N LYS A 192 -11.63 -13.58 -20.94
CA LYS A 192 -11.46 -12.50 -21.93
C LYS A 192 -10.00 -12.31 -22.36
N TYR A 193 -9.04 -12.53 -21.47
CA TYR A 193 -7.61 -12.31 -21.75
C TYR A 193 -6.83 -13.58 -22.03
N GLU A 194 -7.48 -14.74 -22.00
CA GLU A 194 -6.87 -16.03 -22.28
C GLU A 194 -6.27 -16.07 -23.70
N GLY A 195 -5.01 -16.47 -23.80
CA GLY A 195 -4.28 -16.51 -25.09
C GLY A 195 -3.92 -15.16 -25.71
N GLN A 196 -4.29 -14.03 -25.10
CA GLN A 196 -4.02 -12.68 -25.64
C GLN A 196 -2.80 -11.99 -25.03
N LEU A 197 -2.23 -12.54 -23.97
CA LEU A 197 -1.15 -11.94 -23.19
C LEU A 197 0.14 -12.76 -23.31
N PRO A 198 1.31 -12.16 -23.03
CA PRO A 198 2.57 -12.88 -22.97
C PRO A 198 2.50 -14.08 -22.00
N LYS A 199 3.28 -15.12 -22.31
CA LYS A 199 3.31 -16.36 -21.50
C LYS A 199 3.54 -16.05 -20.03
N GLY A 200 2.66 -16.59 -19.19
CA GLY A 200 2.73 -16.43 -17.73
C GLY A 200 1.92 -15.24 -17.17
N GLN A 201 1.35 -14.38 -18.00
CA GLN A 201 0.47 -13.29 -17.56
C GLN A 201 -0.99 -13.70 -17.74
N LEU A 202 -1.81 -13.52 -16.70
CA LEU A 202 -3.25 -13.76 -16.73
C LEU A 202 -4.08 -12.49 -16.99
N LEU A 203 -3.53 -11.34 -16.65
CA LEU A 203 -4.21 -10.05 -16.74
C LEU A 203 -3.27 -8.97 -17.31
N PRO A 204 -3.79 -7.98 -18.06
CA PRO A 204 -3.00 -6.90 -18.66
C PRO A 204 -2.65 -5.82 -17.63
N VAL A 205 -1.83 -6.15 -16.62
CA VAL A 205 -1.52 -5.27 -15.50
C VAL A 205 -0.45 -4.25 -15.89
N LEU A 206 -0.83 -2.98 -15.97
CA LEU A 206 0.09 -1.85 -16.17
C LEU A 206 0.83 -1.52 -14.87
N SER A 207 1.80 -0.58 -14.92
CA SER A 207 2.43 -0.07 -13.70
C SER A 207 1.38 0.57 -12.78
N ASN A 208 1.62 0.51 -11.46
CA ASN A 208 0.68 1.04 -10.47
C ASN A 208 0.37 2.54 -10.67
N GLN A 209 1.37 3.31 -11.10
CA GLN A 209 1.17 4.73 -11.44
C GLN A 209 0.22 4.91 -12.62
N LYS A 210 0.42 4.16 -13.71
CA LYS A 210 -0.46 4.22 -14.90
C LYS A 210 -1.87 3.73 -14.57
N LEU A 211 -2.02 2.64 -13.80
CA LEU A 211 -3.33 2.18 -13.34
C LEU A 211 -4.07 3.28 -12.55
N ASN A 212 -3.40 3.91 -11.58
CA ASN A 212 -4.03 4.97 -10.79
C ASN A 212 -4.36 6.22 -11.62
N SER A 213 -3.55 6.56 -12.62
CA SER A 213 -3.84 7.67 -13.53
C SER A 213 -5.08 7.39 -14.38
N TYR A 214 -5.18 6.21 -14.98
CA TYR A 214 -6.32 5.81 -15.79
C TYR A 214 -7.60 5.55 -14.98
N LEU A 215 -7.47 5.15 -13.70
CA LEU A 215 -8.63 5.04 -12.80
C LEU A 215 -9.26 6.39 -12.51
N LYS A 216 -8.51 7.48 -12.50
CA LYS A 216 -9.06 8.84 -12.41
C LYS A 216 -9.84 9.19 -13.68
N GLU A 217 -9.26 8.92 -14.86
CA GLU A 217 -9.95 9.12 -16.16
C GLU A 217 -11.26 8.29 -16.23
N ILE A 218 -11.23 7.05 -15.74
CA ILE A 218 -12.43 6.19 -15.63
C ILE A 218 -13.47 6.82 -14.68
N ALA A 219 -13.06 7.36 -13.54
CA ALA A 219 -13.94 8.03 -12.59
C ALA A 219 -14.65 9.21 -13.24
N ASP A 220 -13.89 10.07 -13.93
CA ASP A 220 -14.41 11.24 -14.64
C ASP A 220 -15.42 10.82 -15.72
N LEU A 221 -15.09 9.84 -16.55
CA LEU A 221 -15.97 9.31 -17.60
C LEU A 221 -17.25 8.65 -17.07
N CYS A 222 -17.22 8.16 -15.82
CA CYS A 222 -18.38 7.57 -15.16
C CYS A 222 -19.16 8.57 -14.30
N GLY A 223 -18.73 9.83 -14.21
CA GLY A 223 -19.35 10.86 -13.36
C GLY A 223 -19.22 10.52 -11.87
N ILE A 224 -18.09 9.95 -11.45
CA ILE A 224 -17.81 9.58 -10.07
C ILE A 224 -16.85 10.61 -9.47
N ASN A 225 -17.36 11.48 -8.61
CA ASN A 225 -16.56 12.52 -7.95
C ASN A 225 -15.82 11.96 -6.70
N LYS A 226 -14.96 10.95 -6.93
CA LYS A 226 -14.12 10.32 -5.89
C LYS A 226 -12.74 10.04 -6.46
N ASN A 227 -11.70 10.19 -5.63
CA ASN A 227 -10.34 9.83 -6.03
C ASN A 227 -10.16 8.31 -6.01
N ILE A 228 -10.46 7.65 -7.12
CA ILE A 228 -10.33 6.19 -7.26
C ILE A 228 -8.86 5.84 -7.42
N THR A 229 -8.39 4.95 -6.55
CA THR A 229 -7.07 4.33 -6.64
C THR A 229 -7.21 2.81 -6.64
N PHE A 230 -6.19 2.10 -7.15
CA PHE A 230 -6.23 0.64 -7.15
C PHE A 230 -6.38 0.03 -5.75
N HIS A 231 -5.83 0.71 -4.73
CA HIS A 231 -5.98 0.27 -3.34
C HIS A 231 -7.44 0.31 -2.85
N LEU A 232 -8.28 1.18 -3.43
CA LEU A 232 -9.70 1.28 -3.06
C LEU A 232 -10.48 0.00 -3.39
N ALA A 233 -10.05 -0.77 -4.40
CA ALA A 233 -10.66 -2.07 -4.75
C ALA A 233 -10.79 -3.01 -3.53
N ARG A 234 -9.78 -3.03 -2.65
CA ARG A 234 -9.77 -3.90 -1.46
C ARG A 234 -10.81 -3.51 -0.40
N HIS A 235 -11.19 -2.24 -0.33
CA HIS A 235 -12.23 -1.80 0.60
C HIS A 235 -13.62 -2.26 0.15
N ILE A 236 -13.83 -2.43 -1.15
CA ILE A 236 -15.08 -2.91 -1.74
C ILE A 236 -15.28 -4.39 -1.43
N THR A 237 -14.25 -5.21 -1.60
CA THR A 237 -14.30 -6.67 -1.32
C THR A 237 -14.75 -6.95 0.11
N PHE A 238 -14.28 -6.16 1.07
CA PHE A 238 -14.68 -6.30 2.47
C PHE A 238 -16.19 -6.06 2.67
N SER A 239 -16.74 -5.05 2.01
CA SER A 239 -18.19 -4.73 2.07
C SER A 239 -19.04 -5.83 1.43
N TYR A 240 -18.60 -6.41 0.31
CA TYR A 240 -19.28 -7.54 -0.35
C TYR A 240 -19.24 -8.82 0.49
N SER A 241 -18.09 -9.13 1.09
CA SER A 241 -17.93 -10.29 1.97
C SER A 241 -18.83 -10.23 3.20
N LEU A 242 -19.05 -9.06 3.78
CA LEU A 242 -19.98 -8.86 4.89
C LEU A 242 -21.43 -9.02 4.47
N LYS A 243 -21.82 -8.49 3.30
CA LYS A 243 -23.18 -8.64 2.77
C LYS A 243 -23.51 -10.11 2.46
N THR A 244 -22.58 -10.84 1.82
CA THR A 244 -22.79 -12.27 1.50
C THR A 244 -22.86 -13.15 2.75
N ARG A 245 -22.06 -12.90 3.77
CA ARG A 245 -22.15 -13.63 5.06
C ARG A 245 -23.46 -13.35 5.79
N ASN A 246 -23.97 -12.11 5.74
CA ASN A 246 -25.25 -11.77 6.36
C ASN A 246 -26.44 -12.41 5.62
N LEU A 247 -26.40 -12.49 4.29
CA LEU A 247 -27.42 -13.17 3.49
C LEU A 247 -27.43 -14.69 3.74
N GLN A 248 -26.25 -15.31 3.92
CA GLN A 248 -26.17 -16.73 4.27
C GLN A 248 -26.64 -17.04 5.70
N ARG A 249 -26.54 -16.06 6.65
CA ARG A 249 -27.08 -16.22 8.02
C ARG A 249 -28.58 -15.99 8.11
N LEU A 250 -29.20 -15.31 7.13
CA LEU A 250 -30.65 -15.07 7.08
C LEU A 250 -31.38 -16.16 6.28
N SER A 251 -30.66 -17.05 5.61
CA SER A 251 -31.20 -18.17 4.82
C SER A 251 -30.92 -19.54 5.45
N ALA A 252 -30.39 -19.58 6.67
CA ALA A 252 -30.18 -20.76 7.50
C ALA A 252 -31.04 -20.65 8.78
#